data_2ebef7a0db45dc81d1777ae48bbbf74c
#
_entry.id   2ebef7a0db45dc81d1777ae48bbbf74c
#
_cell.length_a   1.000
_cell.length_b   1.000
_cell.length_c   1.000
_cell.angle_alpha   90.00
_cell.angle_beta   90.00
_cell.angle_gamma   90.00
#
_symmetry.space_group_name_H-M   'P 1'
#
loop_
_entity.id
_entity.type
_entity.pdbx_description
1 polymer ?
#
loop_
_entity_poly.entity_id
_entity_poly.type
_entity_poly.pdbx_seq_one_letter_code
_entity_poly.pdbx_strand_id
1 'polypeptide(L)'
;PTACRALSAMLTTDRDSLDRPYWTAPRLTSAYLRYFLPWNLVRLSSLLPGLDFGRIPDEPVILDMGSGPLTLPLALWLSRPDLREKPVTIVASDTTPHILELGRRIFEQLRAELAPECRWTIRTMRASVTQALHRIHAKPGMLWMMTTGNVLNEMEERRARPGHQMSDRMRSLLEDASRMLMEGGLIFSVEPG
;
A
#
# COMPACT_ATOMS: atom_id res chain seq x y z
N PRO A 1 -3.48 3.16 -25.56
CA PRO A 1 -2.06 2.79 -25.70
C PRO A 1 -1.10 3.90 -25.25
N THR A 2 -1.35 5.17 -25.63
CA THR A 2 -0.43 6.30 -25.35
C THR A 2 -0.33 6.64 -23.85
N ALA A 3 -1.46 6.69 -23.14
CA ALA A 3 -1.46 7.00 -21.70
C ALA A 3 -0.80 5.89 -20.85
N CYS A 4 -0.98 4.62 -21.23
CA CYS A 4 -0.30 3.52 -20.54
C CYS A 4 1.21 3.55 -20.75
N ARG A 5 1.67 3.87 -21.97
CA ARG A 5 3.12 4.02 -22.25
C ARG A 5 3.72 5.20 -21.49
N ALA A 6 3.03 6.35 -21.48
CA ALA A 6 3.47 7.52 -20.73
C ALA A 6 3.56 7.21 -19.23
N LEU A 7 2.54 6.57 -18.67
CA LEU A 7 2.54 6.18 -17.26
C LEU A 7 3.62 5.12 -16.97
N SER A 8 3.84 4.15 -17.86
CA SER A 8 4.92 3.17 -17.72
C SER A 8 6.29 3.85 -17.65
N ALA A 9 6.57 4.79 -18.57
CA ALA A 9 7.83 5.54 -18.55
C ALA A 9 8.00 6.31 -17.23
N MET A 10 6.95 7.01 -16.76
CA MET A 10 6.96 7.73 -15.49
C MET A 10 7.21 6.82 -14.27
N LEU A 11 6.73 5.57 -14.32
CA LEU A 11 6.90 4.62 -13.22
C LEU A 11 8.23 3.84 -13.28
N THR A 12 8.97 3.92 -14.40
CA THR A 12 10.21 3.16 -14.60
C THR A 12 11.42 4.04 -14.92
N THR A 13 11.41 4.77 -16.03
CA THR A 13 12.57 5.49 -16.57
C THR A 13 12.61 6.98 -16.25
N ASP A 14 11.45 7.62 -16.13
CA ASP A 14 11.33 9.08 -15.98
C ASP A 14 10.82 9.50 -14.59
N ARG A 15 11.12 8.70 -13.57
CA ARG A 15 10.65 8.93 -12.18
C ARG A 15 11.06 10.29 -11.63
N ASP A 16 12.25 10.76 -11.97
CA ASP A 16 12.79 12.06 -11.53
C ASP A 16 12.04 13.27 -12.11
N SER A 17 11.26 13.08 -13.17
CA SER A 17 10.48 14.13 -13.81
C SER A 17 9.10 14.36 -13.18
N LEU A 18 8.74 13.61 -12.13
CA LEU A 18 7.45 13.69 -11.45
C LEU A 18 7.41 14.86 -10.45
N ASP A 19 7.33 16.10 -10.96
CA ASP A 19 7.06 17.28 -10.13
C ASP A 19 5.67 17.24 -9.44
N ARG A 20 4.74 16.45 -9.98
CA ARG A 20 3.38 16.28 -9.44
C ARG A 20 2.97 14.81 -9.44
N PRO A 21 2.19 14.37 -8.43
CA PRO A 21 1.63 13.03 -8.43
C PRO A 21 0.88 12.75 -9.72
N TYR A 22 1.19 11.67 -10.43
CA TYR A 22 0.51 11.28 -11.70
C TYR A 22 -1.01 11.10 -11.52
N TRP A 23 -1.48 10.91 -10.30
CA TRP A 23 -2.89 10.87 -9.93
C TRP A 23 -3.66 12.18 -10.21
N THR A 24 -2.97 13.30 -10.39
CA THR A 24 -3.62 14.59 -10.70
C THR A 24 -4.11 14.68 -12.15
N ALA A 25 -3.64 13.78 -13.03
CA ALA A 25 -4.04 13.72 -14.43
C ALA A 25 -5.09 12.61 -14.65
N PRO A 26 -6.35 12.92 -14.97
CA PRO A 26 -7.44 11.93 -15.13
C PRO A 26 -7.12 10.82 -16.13
N ARG A 27 -6.38 11.15 -17.20
CA ARG A 27 -5.96 10.18 -18.22
C ARG A 27 -4.96 9.14 -17.64
N LEU A 28 -4.05 9.55 -16.78
CA LEU A 28 -3.07 8.67 -16.15
C LEU A 28 -3.73 7.82 -15.06
N THR A 29 -4.62 8.43 -14.26
CA THR A 29 -5.45 7.68 -13.30
C THR A 29 -6.27 6.59 -14.00
N SER A 30 -6.93 6.93 -15.11
CA SER A 30 -7.70 5.96 -15.90
C SER A 30 -6.81 4.85 -16.48
N ALA A 31 -5.61 5.18 -16.96
CA ALA A 31 -4.64 4.19 -17.45
C ALA A 31 -4.17 3.26 -16.34
N TYR A 32 -3.90 3.80 -15.14
CA TYR A 32 -3.51 3.00 -13.98
C TYR A 32 -4.62 2.01 -13.60
N LEU A 33 -5.83 2.48 -13.42
CA LEU A 33 -6.96 1.64 -13.00
C LEU A 33 -7.33 0.55 -14.01
N ARG A 34 -7.14 0.81 -15.31
CA ARG A 34 -7.48 -0.15 -16.36
C ARG A 34 -6.39 -1.16 -16.68
N TYR A 35 -5.13 -0.83 -16.39
CA TYR A 35 -4.00 -1.65 -16.76
C TYR A 35 -3.13 -2.04 -15.55
N PHE A 36 -2.60 -1.07 -14.81
CA PHE A 36 -1.64 -1.34 -13.74
C PHE A 36 -2.29 -1.94 -12.49
N LEU A 37 -3.47 -1.46 -12.08
CA LEU A 37 -4.18 -2.02 -10.93
C LEU A 37 -4.51 -3.50 -11.14
N PRO A 38 -5.20 -3.91 -12.24
CA PRO A 38 -5.47 -5.34 -12.48
C PRO A 38 -4.20 -6.18 -12.56
N TRP A 39 -3.16 -5.68 -13.26
CA TRP A 39 -1.88 -6.37 -13.36
C TRP A 39 -1.21 -6.59 -12.00
N ASN A 40 -1.16 -5.55 -11.16
CA ASN A 40 -0.62 -5.63 -9.82
C ASN A 40 -1.45 -6.56 -8.93
N LEU A 41 -2.78 -6.53 -9.04
CA LEU A 41 -3.64 -7.45 -8.30
C LEU A 41 -3.36 -8.90 -8.67
N VAL A 42 -3.23 -9.23 -9.96
CA VAL A 42 -2.89 -10.59 -10.41
C VAL A 42 -1.54 -11.01 -9.85
N ARG A 43 -0.51 -10.16 -9.99
CA ARG A 43 0.86 -10.43 -9.49
C ARG A 43 0.87 -10.68 -7.98
N LEU A 44 0.27 -9.78 -7.22
CA LEU A 44 0.23 -9.87 -5.76
C LEU A 44 -0.62 -11.04 -5.27
N SER A 45 -1.77 -11.27 -5.89
CA SER A 45 -2.64 -12.40 -5.55
C SER A 45 -2.02 -13.76 -5.83
N SER A 46 -1.03 -13.82 -6.73
CA SER A 46 -0.24 -15.04 -6.97
C SER A 46 0.86 -15.24 -5.93
N LEU A 47 1.38 -14.16 -5.34
CA LEU A 47 2.47 -14.19 -4.37
C LEU A 47 1.97 -14.40 -2.94
N LEU A 48 0.95 -13.65 -2.54
CA LEU A 48 0.48 -13.55 -1.15
C LEU A 48 0.05 -14.87 -0.50
N PRO A 49 -0.60 -15.83 -1.20
CA PRO A 49 -0.97 -17.12 -0.60
C PRO A 49 0.20 -17.97 -0.15
N GLY A 50 1.37 -17.83 -0.79
CA GLY A 50 2.60 -18.57 -0.45
C GLY A 50 3.38 -17.99 0.72
N LEU A 51 2.96 -16.85 1.27
CA LEU A 51 3.66 -16.19 2.37
C LEU A 51 3.08 -16.61 3.72
N ASP A 52 3.97 -16.98 4.62
CA ASP A 52 3.62 -17.18 6.03
C ASP A 52 3.61 -15.84 6.75
N PHE A 53 2.44 -15.42 7.23
CA PHE A 53 2.27 -14.19 8.01
C PHE A 53 2.31 -14.45 9.53
N GLY A 54 2.73 -15.64 9.93
CA GLY A 54 2.76 -16.02 11.36
C GLY A 54 1.37 -16.00 11.99
N ARG A 55 1.32 -15.68 13.28
CA ARG A 55 0.07 -15.62 14.02
C ARG A 55 -0.73 -14.38 13.64
N ILE A 56 -1.90 -14.58 13.04
CA ILE A 56 -2.86 -13.50 12.74
C ILE A 56 -3.71 -13.23 14.00
N PRO A 57 -3.72 -12.01 14.56
CA PRO A 57 -4.55 -11.67 15.71
C PRO A 57 -6.05 -11.73 15.36
N ASP A 58 -6.92 -11.67 16.38
CA ASP A 58 -8.36 -11.73 16.17
C ASP A 58 -8.93 -10.48 15.50
N GLU A 59 -8.35 -9.33 15.78
CA GLU A 59 -8.67 -8.04 15.19
C GLU A 59 -7.41 -7.41 14.56
N PRO A 60 -6.99 -7.87 13.36
CA PRO A 60 -5.77 -7.39 12.75
C PRO A 60 -5.88 -5.92 12.34
N VAL A 61 -4.87 -5.12 12.69
CA VAL A 61 -4.75 -3.74 12.21
C VAL A 61 -3.57 -3.65 11.25
N ILE A 62 -3.83 -3.19 10.04
CA ILE A 62 -2.84 -3.04 8.97
C ILE A 62 -2.70 -1.56 8.62
N LEU A 63 -1.48 -1.03 8.61
CA LEU A 63 -1.16 0.27 8.03
C LEU A 63 -0.59 0.07 6.63
N ASP A 64 -1.30 0.54 5.60
CA ASP A 64 -0.84 0.52 4.21
C ASP A 64 -0.38 1.92 3.79
N MET A 65 0.92 2.06 3.56
CA MET A 65 1.56 3.33 3.27
C MET A 65 1.83 3.49 1.78
N GLY A 66 1.37 4.62 1.20
CA GLY A 66 1.39 4.83 -0.24
C GLY A 66 0.39 3.92 -0.96
N SER A 67 -0.77 3.75 -0.37
CA SER A 67 -1.79 2.78 -0.75
C SER A 67 -2.33 2.96 -2.18
N GLY A 68 -2.23 4.17 -2.73
CA GLY A 68 -2.84 4.49 -4.01
C GLY A 68 -4.33 4.12 -4.03
N PRO A 69 -4.79 3.38 -5.04
CA PRO A 69 -6.18 2.89 -5.10
C PRO A 69 -6.40 1.60 -4.28
N LEU A 70 -5.76 1.46 -3.14
CA LEU A 70 -5.82 0.29 -2.25
C LEU A 70 -5.29 -1.00 -2.89
N THR A 71 -4.23 -0.92 -3.66
CA THR A 71 -3.72 -2.07 -4.43
C THR A 71 -3.35 -3.27 -3.55
N LEU A 72 -2.56 -3.07 -2.49
CA LEU A 72 -2.17 -4.14 -1.55
C LEU A 72 -3.35 -4.63 -0.70
N PRO A 73 -4.17 -3.75 -0.09
CA PRO A 73 -5.39 -4.17 0.60
C PRO A 73 -6.33 -5.02 -0.26
N LEU A 74 -6.57 -4.62 -1.50
CA LEU A 74 -7.39 -5.39 -2.45
C LEU A 74 -6.77 -6.75 -2.77
N ALA A 75 -5.46 -6.82 -3.00
CA ALA A 75 -4.78 -8.07 -3.26
C ALA A 75 -4.84 -9.03 -2.06
N LEU A 76 -4.63 -8.53 -0.83
CA LEU A 76 -4.80 -9.31 0.41
C LEU A 76 -6.23 -9.84 0.53
N TRP A 77 -7.22 -8.98 0.33
CA TRP A 77 -8.62 -9.37 0.43
C TRP A 77 -9.02 -10.42 -0.60
N LEU A 78 -8.53 -10.30 -1.84
CA LEU A 78 -8.83 -11.25 -2.92
C LEU A 78 -8.15 -12.61 -2.73
N SER A 79 -6.92 -12.64 -2.19
CA SER A 79 -6.08 -13.83 -2.19
C SER A 79 -5.94 -14.53 -0.83
N ARG A 80 -6.40 -13.90 0.27
CA ARG A 80 -6.27 -14.43 1.64
C ARG A 80 -7.64 -14.58 2.30
N PRO A 81 -8.36 -15.68 2.02
CA PRO A 81 -9.67 -15.96 2.63
C PRO A 81 -9.61 -16.04 4.15
N ASP A 82 -8.50 -16.52 4.71
CA ASP A 82 -8.23 -16.55 6.16
C ASP A 82 -8.28 -15.16 6.82
N LEU A 83 -7.87 -14.11 6.10
CA LEU A 83 -8.01 -12.73 6.56
C LEU A 83 -9.45 -12.21 6.38
N ARG A 84 -10.15 -12.62 5.32
CA ARG A 84 -11.54 -12.15 5.09
C ARG A 84 -12.51 -12.53 6.19
N GLU A 85 -12.25 -13.63 6.87
CA GLU A 85 -13.07 -14.12 8.00
C GLU A 85 -12.89 -13.30 9.28
N LYS A 86 -11.79 -12.50 9.35
CA LYS A 86 -11.47 -11.67 10.52
C LYS A 86 -11.94 -10.21 10.34
N PRO A 87 -12.18 -9.48 11.44
CA PRO A 87 -12.53 -8.05 11.40
C PRO A 87 -11.27 -7.19 11.21
N VAL A 88 -10.66 -7.23 10.03
CA VAL A 88 -9.46 -6.48 9.72
C VAL A 88 -9.74 -4.99 9.62
N THR A 89 -8.93 -4.17 10.27
CA THR A 89 -8.92 -2.73 10.06
C THR A 89 -7.72 -2.34 9.20
N ILE A 90 -7.98 -1.78 8.03
CA ILE A 90 -6.97 -1.18 7.15
C ILE A 90 -6.94 0.32 7.37
N VAL A 91 -5.77 0.86 7.71
CA VAL A 91 -5.51 2.30 7.64
C VAL A 91 -4.68 2.55 6.39
N ALA A 92 -5.33 3.01 5.33
CA ALA A 92 -4.69 3.29 4.05
C ALA A 92 -4.26 4.74 3.96
N SER A 93 -2.98 5.00 3.72
CA SER A 93 -2.43 6.36 3.60
C SER A 93 -1.87 6.63 2.21
N ASP A 94 -2.11 7.83 1.70
CA ASP A 94 -1.53 8.37 0.47
C ASP A 94 -1.54 9.89 0.54
N THR A 95 -0.68 10.54 -0.24
CA THR A 95 -0.66 12.00 -0.36
C THR A 95 -1.84 12.55 -1.15
N THR A 96 -2.52 11.69 -1.92
CA THR A 96 -3.58 12.02 -2.87
C THR A 96 -4.95 11.48 -2.41
N PRO A 97 -5.78 12.27 -1.74
CA PRO A 97 -7.02 11.78 -1.13
C PRO A 97 -8.02 11.16 -2.11
N HIS A 98 -8.12 11.69 -3.34
CA HIS A 98 -9.11 11.20 -4.29
C HIS A 98 -8.82 9.78 -4.77
N ILE A 99 -7.54 9.35 -4.82
CA ILE A 99 -7.19 7.98 -5.22
C ILE A 99 -7.52 6.99 -4.11
N LEU A 100 -7.34 7.38 -2.84
CA LEU A 100 -7.77 6.58 -1.69
C LEU A 100 -9.29 6.37 -1.70
N GLU A 101 -10.05 7.45 -1.95
CA GLU A 101 -11.50 7.36 -2.02
C GLU A 101 -11.98 6.49 -3.18
N LEU A 102 -11.32 6.57 -4.33
CA LEU A 102 -11.61 5.71 -5.46
C LEU A 102 -11.34 4.23 -5.13
N GLY A 103 -10.19 3.94 -4.50
CA GLY A 103 -9.87 2.59 -4.02
C GLY A 103 -10.90 2.08 -3.00
N ARG A 104 -11.32 2.93 -2.06
CA ARG A 104 -12.36 2.58 -1.08
C ARG A 104 -13.68 2.22 -1.75
N ARG A 105 -14.11 2.98 -2.76
CA ARG A 105 -15.34 2.65 -3.54
C ARG A 105 -15.22 1.32 -4.28
N ILE A 106 -14.07 1.05 -4.90
CA ILE A 106 -13.81 -0.25 -5.55
C ILE A 106 -13.91 -1.38 -4.52
N PHE A 107 -13.26 -1.22 -3.37
CA PHE A 107 -13.34 -2.22 -2.29
C PHE A 107 -14.77 -2.46 -1.81
N GLU A 108 -15.53 -1.39 -1.52
CA GLU A 108 -16.90 -1.50 -1.04
C GLU A 108 -17.83 -2.19 -2.05
N GLN A 109 -17.66 -1.89 -3.34
CA GLN A 109 -18.41 -2.55 -4.40
C GLN A 109 -18.06 -4.04 -4.48
N LEU A 110 -16.78 -4.39 -4.50
CA LEU A 110 -16.34 -5.79 -4.53
C LEU A 110 -16.81 -6.55 -3.29
N ARG A 111 -16.71 -5.94 -2.11
CA ARG A 111 -17.18 -6.52 -0.86
C ARG A 111 -18.67 -6.81 -0.91
N ALA A 112 -19.47 -5.84 -1.36
CA ALA A 112 -20.93 -5.98 -1.46
C ALA A 112 -21.35 -7.10 -2.41
N GLU A 113 -20.60 -7.29 -3.50
CA GLU A 113 -20.91 -8.29 -4.53
C GLU A 113 -20.39 -9.70 -4.18
N LEU A 114 -19.19 -9.79 -3.58
CA LEU A 114 -18.49 -11.07 -3.42
C LEU A 114 -18.47 -11.63 -1.98
N ALA A 115 -18.57 -10.77 -0.97
CA ALA A 115 -18.51 -11.15 0.43
C ALA A 115 -19.20 -10.10 1.33
N PRO A 116 -20.52 -9.95 1.26
CA PRO A 116 -21.26 -8.93 2.01
C PRO A 116 -21.12 -9.08 3.54
N GLU A 117 -20.81 -10.27 4.03
CA GLU A 117 -20.57 -10.59 5.44
C GLU A 117 -19.17 -10.18 5.92
N CYS A 118 -18.27 -9.80 5.02
CA CYS A 118 -16.91 -9.43 5.36
C CYS A 118 -16.86 -8.19 6.26
N ARG A 119 -16.18 -8.32 7.40
CA ARG A 119 -16.10 -7.29 8.46
C ARG A 119 -14.89 -6.38 8.33
N TRP A 120 -14.25 -6.32 7.17
CA TRP A 120 -13.13 -5.39 6.96
C TRP A 120 -13.59 -3.95 7.01
N THR A 121 -12.80 -3.11 7.66
CA THR A 121 -13.00 -1.66 7.73
C THR A 121 -11.83 -0.94 7.06
N ILE A 122 -12.12 -0.08 6.10
CA ILE A 122 -11.14 0.77 5.43
C ILE A 122 -11.24 2.20 5.98
N ARG A 123 -10.15 2.67 6.59
CA ARG A 123 -9.97 4.06 7.01
C ARG A 123 -8.92 4.71 6.11
N THR A 124 -9.23 5.83 5.50
CA THR A 124 -8.31 6.55 4.63
C THR A 124 -7.68 7.72 5.38
N MET A 125 -6.38 7.96 5.12
CA MET A 125 -5.63 9.03 5.75
C MET A 125 -4.75 9.74 4.71
N ARG A 126 -4.91 11.07 4.57
CA ARG A 126 -3.99 11.85 3.76
C ARG A 126 -2.67 12.04 4.51
N ALA A 127 -1.65 11.29 4.12
CA ALA A 127 -0.32 11.38 4.72
C ALA A 127 0.75 10.84 3.76
N SER A 128 1.96 11.39 3.83
CA SER A 128 3.14 10.73 3.26
C SER A 128 3.53 9.52 4.11
N VAL A 129 4.40 8.65 3.58
CA VAL A 129 4.90 7.46 4.32
C VAL A 129 5.43 7.85 5.71
N THR A 130 6.27 8.88 5.80
CA THR A 130 6.83 9.33 7.08
C THR A 130 5.79 9.95 8.01
N GLN A 131 4.76 10.61 7.48
CA GLN A 131 3.69 11.18 8.29
C GLN A 131 2.68 10.14 8.77
N ALA A 132 2.51 9.04 8.04
CA ALA A 132 1.51 8.03 8.34
C ALA A 132 1.71 7.43 9.73
N LEU A 133 2.94 7.08 10.08
CA LEU A 133 3.29 6.53 11.40
C LEU A 133 2.97 7.49 12.54
N HIS A 134 3.23 8.79 12.36
CA HIS A 134 2.95 9.79 13.39
C HIS A 134 1.46 10.14 13.51
N ARG A 135 0.70 9.98 12.43
CA ARG A 135 -0.72 10.37 12.37
C ARG A 135 -1.71 9.26 12.67
N ILE A 136 -1.27 8.01 12.64
CA ILE A 136 -2.18 6.87 12.84
C ILE A 136 -2.84 6.84 14.22
N HIS A 137 -2.35 7.62 15.19
CA HIS A 137 -2.82 7.61 16.58
C HIS A 137 -2.91 6.20 17.20
N ALA A 138 -2.13 5.26 16.66
CA ALA A 138 -2.04 3.91 17.20
C ALA A 138 -1.11 3.91 18.42
N LYS A 139 -1.45 3.10 19.41
CA LYS A 139 -0.55 2.84 20.53
C LYS A 139 0.63 1.97 20.05
N PRO A 140 1.83 2.09 20.66
CA PRO A 140 2.90 1.14 20.43
C PRO A 140 2.41 -0.31 20.57
N GLY A 141 2.87 -1.19 19.68
CA GLY A 141 2.47 -2.60 19.70
C GLY A 141 1.04 -2.88 19.19
N MET A 142 0.41 -1.94 18.49
CA MET A 142 -0.99 -2.10 18.04
C MET A 142 -1.14 -2.59 16.59
N LEU A 143 -0.11 -2.38 15.76
CA LEU A 143 -0.16 -2.80 14.36
C LEU A 143 0.27 -4.25 14.22
N TRP A 144 -0.56 -5.06 13.57
CA TRP A 144 -0.15 -6.40 13.16
C TRP A 144 0.75 -6.38 11.93
N MET A 145 0.42 -5.53 10.95
CA MET A 145 1.19 -5.47 9.71
C MET A 145 1.32 -4.02 9.23
N MET A 146 2.46 -3.73 8.65
CA MET A 146 2.68 -2.54 7.85
C MET A 146 3.01 -2.95 6.43
N THR A 147 2.35 -2.33 5.46
CA THR A 147 2.53 -2.64 4.04
C THR A 147 2.97 -1.42 3.25
N THR A 148 3.81 -1.66 2.23
CA THR A 148 4.18 -0.67 1.22
C THR A 148 4.26 -1.34 -0.14
N GLY A 149 3.80 -0.66 -1.18
CA GLY A 149 3.91 -1.14 -2.54
C GLY A 149 4.48 -0.09 -3.48
N ASN A 150 5.69 -0.32 -4.01
CA ASN A 150 6.40 0.57 -4.95
C ASN A 150 6.69 1.99 -4.38
N VAL A 151 6.85 2.13 -3.08
CA VAL A 151 6.94 3.43 -2.40
C VAL A 151 8.30 3.66 -1.76
N LEU A 152 8.93 2.62 -1.22
CA LEU A 152 10.23 2.76 -0.56
C LEU A 152 11.32 3.16 -1.56
N ASN A 153 11.30 2.61 -2.76
CA ASN A 153 12.19 3.01 -3.84
C ASN A 153 12.04 4.50 -4.18
N GLU A 154 10.82 5.03 -4.21
CA GLU A 154 10.59 6.46 -4.46
C GLU A 154 11.20 7.35 -3.37
N MET A 155 11.35 6.83 -2.16
CA MET A 155 11.98 7.55 -1.05
C MET A 155 13.52 7.54 -1.13
N GLU A 156 14.11 6.45 -1.64
CA GLU A 156 15.57 6.29 -1.74
C GLU A 156 16.13 6.88 -3.04
N GLU A 157 15.50 6.66 -4.19
CA GLU A 157 15.98 7.08 -5.52
C GLU A 157 16.17 8.59 -5.65
N ARG A 158 15.39 9.40 -4.93
CA ARG A 158 15.57 10.87 -4.94
C ARG A 158 16.92 11.34 -4.37
N ARG A 159 17.77 10.46 -3.80
CA ARG A 159 19.05 10.81 -3.16
C ARG A 159 20.15 9.76 -3.26
N ALA A 160 19.92 8.61 -3.89
CA ALA A 160 20.90 7.53 -3.89
C ALA A 160 22.07 7.82 -4.83
N ARG A 161 23.28 7.93 -4.27
CA ARG A 161 24.54 7.75 -4.99
C ARG A 161 24.91 6.26 -4.93
N PRO A 162 25.51 5.68 -5.99
CA PRO A 162 25.93 4.28 -5.98
C PRO A 162 26.85 3.99 -4.79
N GLY A 163 26.52 2.95 -4.00
CA GLY A 163 27.34 2.52 -2.85
C GLY A 163 26.86 3.03 -1.49
N HIS A 164 25.67 3.62 -1.38
CA HIS A 164 25.19 4.15 -0.09
C HIS A 164 24.56 3.06 0.79
N GLN A 165 24.95 3.10 2.07
CA GLN A 165 24.22 2.47 3.17
C GLN A 165 22.79 3.02 3.23
N MET A 166 21.83 2.21 3.72
CA MET A 166 20.45 2.62 4.00
C MET A 166 20.39 4.03 4.58
N SER A 167 19.62 4.92 3.99
CA SER A 167 19.55 6.32 4.42
C SER A 167 19.09 6.42 5.87
N ASP A 168 19.58 7.41 6.62
CA ASP A 168 19.17 7.64 8.02
C ASP A 168 17.66 7.80 8.14
N ARG A 169 17.01 8.32 7.08
CA ARG A 169 15.57 8.46 7.00
C ARG A 169 14.86 7.10 6.92
N MET A 170 15.40 6.16 6.16
CA MET A 170 14.84 4.80 6.07
C MET A 170 15.05 4.05 7.38
N ARG A 171 16.22 4.21 8.01
CA ARG A 171 16.51 3.64 9.33
C ARG A 171 15.51 4.15 10.36
N SER A 172 15.33 5.47 10.46
CA SER A 172 14.36 6.08 11.38
C SER A 172 12.93 5.58 11.12
N LEU A 173 12.54 5.45 9.85
CA LEU A 173 11.23 4.90 9.47
C LEU A 173 11.04 3.46 9.97
N LEU A 174 12.05 2.61 9.81
CA LEU A 174 12.00 1.22 10.27
C LEU A 174 12.00 1.11 11.80
N GLU A 175 12.74 1.99 12.49
CA GLU A 175 12.73 2.07 13.95
C GLU A 175 11.36 2.53 14.48
N ASP A 176 10.74 3.53 13.87
CA ASP A 176 9.40 3.98 14.21
C ASP A 176 8.37 2.89 13.92
N ALA A 177 8.49 2.21 12.77
CA ALA A 177 7.66 1.09 12.38
C ALA A 177 7.73 -0.05 13.41
N SER A 178 8.94 -0.44 13.82
CA SER A 178 9.13 -1.54 14.76
C SER A 178 8.49 -1.28 16.13
N ARG A 179 8.47 -0.02 16.57
CA ARG A 179 7.80 0.38 17.82
C ARG A 179 6.27 0.29 17.75
N MET A 180 5.71 0.47 16.57
CA MET A 180 4.26 0.43 16.33
C MET A 180 3.74 -0.98 16.13
N LEU A 181 4.58 -1.91 15.68
CA LEU A 181 4.23 -3.30 15.46
C LEU A 181 4.07 -4.04 16.80
N MET A 182 3.06 -4.92 16.85
CA MET A 182 2.91 -5.88 17.93
C MET A 182 4.04 -6.93 17.91
N GLU A 183 4.18 -7.69 18.97
CA GLU A 183 5.07 -8.85 18.98
C GLU A 183 4.67 -9.85 17.87
N GLY A 184 5.65 -10.21 17.04
CA GLY A 184 5.39 -11.02 15.82
C GLY A 184 4.73 -10.27 14.68
N GLY A 185 4.60 -8.94 14.79
CA GLY A 185 4.09 -8.10 13.70
C GLY A 185 5.07 -8.02 12.52
N LEU A 186 4.55 -7.66 11.33
CA LEU A 186 5.24 -7.79 10.05
C LEU A 186 5.38 -6.45 9.32
N ILE A 187 6.51 -6.26 8.65
CA ILE A 187 6.65 -5.28 7.57
C ILE A 187 6.68 -6.04 6.25
N PHE A 188 5.71 -5.74 5.38
CA PHE A 188 5.61 -6.34 4.06
C PHE A 188 5.78 -5.28 2.98
N SER A 189 6.86 -5.37 2.22
CA SER A 189 7.15 -4.45 1.12
C SER A 189 7.23 -5.19 -0.20
N VAL A 190 6.64 -4.62 -1.23
CA VAL A 190 6.76 -5.07 -2.61
C VAL A 190 7.28 -3.93 -3.46
N GLU A 191 8.49 -4.09 -3.96
CA GLU A 191 9.15 -3.09 -4.79
C GLU A 191 9.39 -3.64 -6.20
N PRO A 192 9.53 -2.79 -7.23
CA PRO A 192 9.95 -3.24 -8.55
C PRO A 192 11.39 -3.75 -8.49
N GLY A 193 11.64 -4.87 -9.18
CA GLY A 193 12.98 -5.41 -9.37
C GLY A 193 13.79 -4.64 -10.42
#